data_13f8f644823533459f681a97e2750a57
#
_entry.id   13f8f644823533459f681a97e2750a57
#
_cell.length_a   1.000
_cell.length_b   1.000
_cell.length_c   1.000
_cell.angle_alpha   90.00
_cell.angle_beta   90.00
_cell.angle_gamma   90.00
#
_symmetry.space_group_name_H-M   'P 1'
#
loop_
_entity.id
_entity.type
_entity.pdbx_description
1 polymer ?
#
loop_
_entity_poly.entity_id
_entity_poly.type
_entity_poly.pdbx_seq_one_letter_code
_entity_poly.pdbx_strand_id
1 'polypeptide(L)'
;MAQSTGSIQGNVTDSSGAPIFAAVVIVEDASGNRHTTATDAEGAFKISSLAPGNYSVKISANGLADWTASNVPASESPGSKPLQAVLQVAINVTKMTVSPPQKDVAAAQLKQELKQRTLGVFPNYYVTYETHPAPLSPQQKSHLALKTLLDPTTFAAAGITAGIQQKMNSYWQWGQGSEGFAKRFGAAYGTAVQSLLITSVLADSVLHQDPRYFYSGHGTKAQRAWYAVKTAFRAKGDNGKWRPPYSGLIGLVASAEISQTYYPGSRTQYTLLGRSLMFHFAGLIALNLGQEFFLKRLTSHTPKVQPAADVPVLPEGTPVPLIAVDGFSAQGATAGRIVTFVLAQDLTVRGKVLAKTGDVASGQVAQVSAAKAPGEAMSVALERLTLHTGNVNVPLRSSQVRGVVNPMQYKELPESGKVEVTLFVAEDVQFPEGQ
;
A
#
# COMPACT_ATOMS: atom_id res chain seq x y z
N MET A 1 -52.07 -25.13 37.04
CA MET A 1 -51.54 -25.82 35.85
C MET A 1 -50.04 -25.86 35.99
N ALA A 2 -49.43 -27.04 36.03
CA ALA A 2 -47.99 -27.16 36.03
C ALA A 2 -47.47 -26.73 34.63
N GLN A 3 -46.63 -25.69 34.58
CA GLN A 3 -45.95 -25.33 33.35
C GLN A 3 -45.05 -26.50 32.99
N SER A 4 -45.22 -27.06 31.77
CA SER A 4 -44.31 -28.03 31.24
C SER A 4 -42.91 -27.37 31.06
N THR A 5 -41.90 -27.98 31.63
CA THR A 5 -40.53 -27.48 31.57
C THR A 5 -39.72 -28.37 30.67
N GLY A 6 -39.08 -27.75 29.63
CA GLY A 6 -38.19 -28.41 28.71
C GLY A 6 -36.77 -28.59 29.27
N SER A 7 -35.95 -29.37 28.58
CA SER A 7 -34.52 -29.50 28.85
C SER A 7 -33.70 -29.52 27.56
N ILE A 8 -32.46 -29.02 27.62
CA ILE A 8 -31.46 -29.14 26.56
C ILE A 8 -30.30 -29.98 27.14
N GLN A 9 -29.92 -31.05 26.40
CA GLN A 9 -28.80 -31.90 26.75
C GLN A 9 -27.90 -32.15 25.53
N GLY A 10 -26.62 -32.40 25.77
CA GLY A 10 -25.69 -32.65 24.69
C GLY A 10 -24.35 -33.16 25.14
N ASN A 11 -23.51 -33.51 24.19
CA ASN A 11 -22.12 -33.93 24.40
C ASN A 11 -21.18 -32.98 23.65
N VAL A 12 -20.07 -32.67 24.30
CA VAL A 12 -19.02 -31.78 23.81
C VAL A 12 -17.73 -32.58 23.65
N THR A 13 -17.22 -32.61 22.41
CA THR A 13 -15.98 -33.31 22.06
C THR A 13 -15.03 -32.37 21.34
N ASP A 14 -13.77 -32.71 21.26
CA ASP A 14 -12.82 -32.10 20.37
C ASP A 14 -12.88 -32.71 18.95
N SER A 15 -12.04 -32.24 18.03
CA SER A 15 -11.97 -32.75 16.65
C SER A 15 -11.45 -34.19 16.53
N SER A 16 -10.85 -34.74 17.60
CA SER A 16 -10.43 -36.15 17.67
C SER A 16 -11.52 -37.09 18.25
N GLY A 17 -12.63 -36.50 18.74
CA GLY A 17 -13.71 -37.22 19.40
C GLY A 17 -13.50 -37.39 20.92
N ALA A 18 -12.44 -36.80 21.50
CA ALA A 18 -12.23 -36.86 22.94
C ALA A 18 -13.20 -35.93 23.69
N PRO A 19 -13.80 -36.37 24.82
CA PRO A 19 -14.72 -35.55 25.59
C PRO A 19 -14.02 -34.32 26.21
N ILE A 20 -14.72 -33.19 26.26
CA ILE A 20 -14.18 -31.95 26.86
C ILE A 20 -14.82 -31.74 28.22
N PHE A 21 -14.02 -31.88 29.29
CA PHE A 21 -14.40 -31.61 30.66
C PHE A 21 -14.44 -30.14 30.98
N ALA A 22 -15.41 -29.67 31.80
CA ALA A 22 -15.56 -28.32 32.29
C ALA A 22 -15.73 -27.27 31.18
N ALA A 23 -16.20 -27.62 29.99
CA ALA A 23 -16.60 -26.65 28.99
C ALA A 23 -17.83 -25.86 29.49
N VAL A 24 -17.78 -24.53 29.39
CA VAL A 24 -18.90 -23.67 29.82
C VAL A 24 -19.96 -23.64 28.74
N VAL A 25 -21.18 -24.04 29.10
CA VAL A 25 -22.35 -24.04 28.22
C VAL A 25 -23.31 -22.95 28.66
N ILE A 26 -23.58 -22.01 27.78
CA ILE A 26 -24.51 -20.93 27.97
C ILE A 26 -25.69 -21.13 27.03
N VAL A 27 -26.89 -21.14 27.57
CA VAL A 27 -28.15 -21.24 26.82
C VAL A 27 -28.94 -19.95 27.04
N GLU A 28 -29.29 -19.27 25.97
CA GLU A 28 -29.97 -17.96 26.00
C GLU A 28 -31.28 -18.01 25.21
N ASP A 29 -32.37 -17.54 25.82
CA ASP A 29 -33.67 -17.41 25.16
C ASP A 29 -33.81 -16.13 24.30
N ALA A 30 -34.91 -15.99 23.58
CA ALA A 30 -35.19 -14.82 22.73
C ALA A 30 -35.34 -13.51 23.53
N SER A 31 -35.53 -13.61 24.85
CA SER A 31 -35.69 -12.46 25.78
C SER A 31 -34.35 -12.09 26.44
N GLY A 32 -33.28 -12.82 26.18
CA GLY A 32 -31.94 -12.57 26.75
C GLY A 32 -31.69 -13.23 28.11
N ASN A 33 -32.60 -14.10 28.60
CA ASN A 33 -32.37 -14.85 29.83
C ASN A 33 -31.34 -15.96 29.57
N ARG A 34 -30.35 -16.07 30.48
CA ARG A 34 -29.22 -16.98 30.34
C ARG A 34 -29.22 -18.05 31.41
N HIS A 35 -29.05 -19.29 30.99
CA HIS A 35 -28.80 -20.45 31.83
C HIS A 35 -27.39 -20.96 31.53
N THR A 36 -26.60 -21.21 32.59
CA THR A 36 -25.21 -21.64 32.44
C THR A 36 -24.99 -22.95 33.16
N THR A 37 -24.26 -23.86 32.52
CA THR A 37 -23.78 -25.13 33.13
C THR A 37 -22.36 -25.42 32.62
N ALA A 38 -21.76 -26.50 33.13
CA ALA A 38 -20.48 -27.01 32.61
C ALA A 38 -20.62 -28.47 32.24
N THR A 39 -19.78 -28.96 31.34
CA THR A 39 -19.72 -30.36 30.96
C THR A 39 -19.04 -31.19 32.05
N ASP A 40 -19.49 -32.45 32.22
CA ASP A 40 -18.88 -33.45 33.10
C ASP A 40 -17.62 -34.09 32.48
N ALA A 41 -17.10 -35.16 33.16
CA ALA A 41 -15.88 -35.85 32.71
C ALA A 41 -16.06 -36.58 31.36
N GLU A 42 -17.27 -36.93 31.02
CA GLU A 42 -17.68 -37.61 29.77
C GLU A 42 -18.05 -36.58 28.68
N GLY A 43 -17.89 -35.27 28.94
CA GLY A 43 -18.23 -34.18 28.02
C GLY A 43 -19.73 -33.91 27.94
N ALA A 44 -20.54 -34.53 28.78
CA ALA A 44 -22.00 -34.36 28.73
C ALA A 44 -22.45 -33.14 29.55
N PHE A 45 -23.56 -32.52 29.12
CA PHE A 45 -24.22 -31.44 29.83
C PHE A 45 -25.74 -31.58 29.75
N LYS A 46 -26.41 -31.05 30.79
CA LYS A 46 -27.87 -30.95 30.81
C LYS A 46 -28.32 -29.70 31.53
N ILE A 47 -29.24 -28.95 30.90
CA ILE A 47 -29.94 -27.83 31.49
C ILE A 47 -31.43 -28.19 31.52
N SER A 48 -32.03 -28.19 32.71
CA SER A 48 -33.44 -28.50 32.92
C SER A 48 -34.22 -27.24 33.32
N SER A 49 -35.56 -27.37 33.38
CA SER A 49 -36.47 -26.28 33.80
C SER A 49 -36.49 -25.09 32.87
N LEU A 50 -36.25 -25.32 31.56
CA LEU A 50 -36.36 -24.30 30.54
C LEU A 50 -37.82 -24.09 30.13
N ALA A 51 -38.21 -22.86 29.87
CA ALA A 51 -39.53 -22.57 29.28
C ALA A 51 -39.64 -23.14 27.85
N PRO A 52 -40.82 -23.55 27.39
CA PRO A 52 -40.94 -23.99 25.98
C PRO A 52 -40.52 -22.90 25.03
N GLY A 53 -39.63 -23.19 24.07
CA GLY A 53 -39.10 -22.22 23.12
C GLY A 53 -37.82 -22.66 22.46
N ASN A 54 -37.31 -21.81 21.58
CA ASN A 54 -36.02 -21.97 20.93
C ASN A 54 -34.95 -21.15 21.62
N TYR A 55 -33.79 -21.74 21.77
CA TYR A 55 -32.64 -21.18 22.49
C TYR A 55 -31.42 -21.08 21.59
N SER A 56 -30.54 -20.13 21.89
CA SER A 56 -29.19 -20.06 21.38
C SER A 56 -28.26 -20.75 22.39
N VAL A 57 -27.46 -21.70 21.92
CA VAL A 57 -26.50 -22.42 22.75
C VAL A 57 -25.09 -21.99 22.36
N LYS A 58 -24.31 -21.50 23.31
CA LYS A 58 -22.90 -21.18 23.15
C LYS A 58 -22.06 -22.08 24.11
N ILE A 59 -21.04 -22.71 23.56
CA ILE A 59 -20.14 -23.57 24.33
C ILE A 59 -18.71 -23.04 24.13
N SER A 60 -18.01 -22.86 25.25
CA SER A 60 -16.63 -22.38 25.28
C SER A 60 -15.77 -23.22 26.20
N ALA A 61 -14.54 -23.49 25.79
CA ALA A 61 -13.56 -24.20 26.65
C ALA A 61 -12.17 -23.57 26.41
N ASN A 62 -11.32 -23.63 27.41
CA ASN A 62 -9.99 -23.02 27.36
C ASN A 62 -9.14 -23.61 26.25
N GLY A 63 -8.59 -22.75 25.38
CA GLY A 63 -7.78 -23.16 24.22
C GLY A 63 -8.57 -23.67 23.01
N LEU A 64 -9.93 -23.67 23.06
CA LEU A 64 -10.78 -24.08 21.97
C LEU A 64 -11.64 -22.91 21.45
N ALA A 65 -12.00 -22.95 20.18
CA ALA A 65 -12.88 -21.97 19.56
C ALA A 65 -14.31 -22.13 20.09
N ASP A 66 -14.99 -21.01 20.32
CA ASP A 66 -16.39 -21.01 20.74
C ASP A 66 -17.26 -21.72 19.67
N TRP A 67 -18.12 -22.62 20.14
CA TRP A 67 -19.12 -23.27 19.31
C TRP A 67 -20.50 -22.66 19.60
N THR A 68 -21.28 -22.41 18.56
CA THR A 68 -22.62 -21.83 18.68
C THR A 68 -23.65 -22.56 17.83
N ALA A 69 -24.84 -22.75 18.40
CA ALA A 69 -26.02 -23.22 17.66
C ALA A 69 -27.23 -22.33 17.98
N SER A 70 -27.97 -21.95 16.96
CA SER A 70 -29.21 -21.18 17.11
C SER A 70 -30.43 -22.05 16.87
N ASN A 71 -31.58 -21.64 17.41
CA ASN A 71 -32.86 -22.33 17.26
C ASN A 71 -32.89 -23.78 17.83
N VAL A 72 -32.21 -24.01 18.95
CA VAL A 72 -32.24 -25.30 19.65
C VAL A 72 -33.52 -25.37 20.47
N PRO A 73 -34.47 -26.29 20.18
CA PRO A 73 -35.70 -26.38 20.94
C PRO A 73 -35.46 -27.00 22.30
N ALA A 74 -36.05 -26.45 23.37
CA ALA A 74 -36.15 -27.13 24.67
C ALA A 74 -37.15 -28.28 24.55
N SER A 75 -36.69 -29.52 24.76
CA SER A 75 -37.53 -30.71 24.60
C SER A 75 -38.09 -31.18 25.94
N GLU A 76 -39.39 -31.51 25.93
CA GLU A 76 -40.11 -32.05 27.05
C GLU A 76 -40.04 -33.57 27.14
N SER A 77 -39.61 -34.27 26.06
CA SER A 77 -39.59 -35.71 25.97
C SER A 77 -38.29 -36.33 26.52
N PRO A 78 -38.37 -37.34 27.44
CA PRO A 78 -37.23 -38.14 27.77
C PRO A 78 -36.77 -38.95 26.56
N GLY A 79 -35.61 -38.60 25.97
CA GLY A 79 -35.06 -39.27 24.79
C GLY A 79 -34.85 -38.38 23.56
N SER A 80 -34.97 -37.04 23.69
CA SER A 80 -34.54 -36.13 22.63
C SER A 80 -33.08 -36.36 22.27
N LYS A 81 -32.79 -36.30 20.95
CA LYS A 81 -31.41 -36.49 20.44
C LYS A 81 -30.47 -35.47 21.09
N PRO A 82 -29.39 -35.91 21.79
CA PRO A 82 -28.48 -35.00 22.43
C PRO A 82 -27.79 -34.09 21.38
N LEU A 83 -27.60 -32.82 21.75
CA LEU A 83 -26.84 -31.88 20.94
C LEU A 83 -25.38 -32.35 20.86
N GLN A 84 -24.83 -32.43 19.65
CA GLN A 84 -23.43 -32.79 19.44
C GLN A 84 -22.64 -31.55 19.13
N ALA A 85 -21.75 -31.12 19.99
CA ALA A 85 -20.87 -29.98 19.78
C ALA A 85 -19.42 -30.46 19.67
N VAL A 86 -18.83 -30.19 18.49
CA VAL A 86 -17.40 -30.46 18.27
C VAL A 86 -16.65 -29.15 18.33
N LEU A 87 -15.83 -28.94 19.35
CA LEU A 87 -15.00 -27.76 19.48
C LEU A 87 -13.68 -27.97 18.76
N GLN A 88 -13.30 -26.96 17.97
CA GLN A 88 -12.00 -26.94 17.30
C GLN A 88 -11.00 -26.16 18.15
N VAL A 89 -9.72 -26.46 18.00
CA VAL A 89 -8.66 -25.70 18.67
C VAL A 89 -8.81 -24.21 18.29
N ALA A 90 -8.83 -23.34 19.32
CA ALA A 90 -8.87 -21.91 19.09
C ALA A 90 -7.61 -21.46 18.33
N ILE A 91 -7.77 -21.04 17.09
CA ILE A 91 -6.68 -20.50 16.31
C ILE A 91 -6.54 -19.03 16.71
N ASN A 92 -5.62 -18.72 17.61
CA ASN A 92 -5.21 -17.34 17.84
C ASN A 92 -4.42 -16.85 16.62
N VAL A 93 -5.13 -16.25 15.68
CA VAL A 93 -4.50 -15.63 14.50
C VAL A 93 -3.95 -14.28 14.92
N THR A 94 -2.65 -14.21 15.13
CA THR A 94 -1.97 -12.92 15.30
C THR A 94 -1.77 -12.31 13.93
N LYS A 95 -2.56 -11.28 13.59
CA LYS A 95 -2.39 -10.52 12.34
C LYS A 95 -1.08 -9.75 12.39
N MET A 96 -0.12 -10.17 11.61
CA MET A 96 1.11 -9.42 11.36
C MET A 96 1.02 -8.77 9.99
N THR A 97 0.70 -7.48 9.96
CA THR A 97 0.81 -6.69 8.72
C THR A 97 2.24 -6.20 8.60
N VAL A 98 3.00 -6.81 7.71
CA VAL A 98 4.36 -6.38 7.41
C VAL A 98 4.28 -5.21 6.43
N SER A 99 4.25 -3.98 6.96
CA SER A 99 4.33 -2.77 6.15
C SER A 99 5.74 -2.20 6.25
N PRO A 100 6.47 -2.04 5.12
CA PRO A 100 7.77 -1.39 5.15
C PRO A 100 7.61 0.06 5.62
N PRO A 101 8.62 0.65 6.27
CA PRO A 101 8.62 2.06 6.58
C PRO A 101 8.34 2.89 5.32
N GLN A 102 7.41 3.82 5.37
CA GLN A 102 7.02 4.65 4.21
C GLN A 102 8.22 5.31 3.53
N LYS A 103 9.26 5.63 4.30
CA LYS A 103 10.51 6.22 3.79
C LYS A 103 11.25 5.29 2.84
N ASP A 104 11.26 3.98 3.10
CA ASP A 104 11.97 2.98 2.27
C ASP A 104 11.16 2.70 1.01
N VAL A 105 9.83 2.66 1.13
CA VAL A 105 8.91 2.60 -0.02
C VAL A 105 9.15 3.80 -0.93
N ALA A 106 9.15 5.01 -0.38
CA ALA A 106 9.40 6.24 -1.14
C ALA A 106 10.79 6.23 -1.79
N ALA A 107 11.83 5.71 -1.10
CA ALA A 107 13.17 5.61 -1.64
C ALA A 107 13.26 4.68 -2.86
N ALA A 108 12.60 3.51 -2.79
CA ALA A 108 12.56 2.57 -3.89
C ALA A 108 11.79 3.13 -5.10
N GLN A 109 10.64 3.75 -4.88
CA GLN A 109 9.85 4.41 -5.92
C GLN A 109 10.64 5.54 -6.58
N LEU A 110 11.25 6.43 -5.79
CA LEU A 110 12.08 7.51 -6.28
C LEU A 110 13.26 7.00 -7.12
N LYS A 111 13.92 5.91 -6.69
CA LYS A 111 15.01 5.29 -7.46
C LYS A 111 14.57 4.83 -8.86
N GLN A 112 13.32 4.41 -9.01
CA GLN A 112 12.74 4.07 -10.32
C GLN A 112 12.36 5.34 -11.10
N GLU A 113 11.74 6.32 -10.45
CA GLU A 113 11.36 7.59 -11.07
C GLU A 113 12.58 8.33 -11.61
N LEU A 114 13.71 8.34 -10.91
CA LEU A 114 14.97 8.95 -11.35
C LEU A 114 15.63 8.27 -12.58
N LYS A 115 15.12 7.12 -13.02
CA LYS A 115 15.53 6.48 -14.27
C LYS A 115 14.64 6.85 -15.46
N GLN A 116 13.48 7.48 -15.20
CA GLN A 116 12.50 7.79 -16.23
C GLN A 116 13.03 8.90 -17.16
N ARG A 117 13.01 8.61 -18.48
CA ARG A 117 13.37 9.57 -19.52
C ARG A 117 12.40 9.50 -20.67
N THR A 118 11.81 10.63 -21.00
CA THR A 118 10.98 10.77 -22.20
C THR A 118 11.89 10.83 -23.44
N LEU A 119 11.57 10.04 -24.45
CA LEU A 119 12.39 9.86 -25.67
C LEU A 119 13.85 9.43 -25.37
N GLY A 120 14.08 8.81 -24.21
CA GLY A 120 15.41 8.38 -23.79
C GLY A 120 16.36 9.50 -23.34
N VAL A 121 16.00 10.76 -23.53
CA VAL A 121 16.84 11.94 -23.27
C VAL A 121 16.30 12.81 -22.15
N PHE A 122 15.04 13.25 -22.25
CA PHE A 122 14.47 14.26 -21.35
C PHE A 122 14.07 13.63 -20.02
N PRO A 123 14.51 14.17 -18.87
CA PRO A 123 14.15 13.64 -17.55
C PRO A 123 12.64 13.77 -17.30
N ASN A 124 12.03 12.70 -16.78
CA ASN A 124 10.62 12.67 -16.39
C ASN A 124 10.49 12.33 -14.89
N TYR A 125 11.37 12.92 -14.08
CA TYR A 125 11.53 12.58 -12.65
C TYR A 125 10.38 13.06 -11.76
N TYR A 126 9.68 14.12 -12.19
CA TYR A 126 8.57 14.72 -11.44
C TYR A 126 7.21 14.11 -11.80
N VAL A 127 7.19 12.86 -12.27
CA VAL A 127 5.96 12.13 -12.58
C VAL A 127 6.01 10.76 -11.93
N THR A 128 5.01 10.46 -11.12
CA THR A 128 4.82 9.11 -10.60
C THR A 128 3.73 8.38 -11.37
N TYR A 129 4.05 7.18 -11.82
CA TYR A 129 3.12 6.24 -12.45
C TYR A 129 2.71 5.12 -11.49
N GLU A 130 3.17 5.20 -10.23
CA GLU A 130 2.82 4.23 -9.19
C GLU A 130 1.35 4.36 -8.79
N THR A 131 0.70 3.22 -8.54
CA THR A 131 -0.70 3.18 -8.10
C THR A 131 -0.85 3.71 -6.67
N HIS A 132 0.13 3.40 -5.81
CA HIS A 132 0.17 3.80 -4.42
C HIS A 132 1.50 4.53 -4.12
N PRO A 133 1.65 5.77 -4.59
CA PRO A 133 2.88 6.51 -4.37
C PRO A 133 3.03 6.93 -2.91
N ALA A 134 4.16 6.58 -2.31
CA ALA A 134 4.52 7.02 -0.98
C ALA A 134 4.99 8.49 -1.00
N PRO A 135 4.68 9.28 0.03
CA PRO A 135 5.13 10.67 0.13
C PRO A 135 6.65 10.74 0.26
N LEU A 136 7.24 11.73 -0.41
CA LEU A 136 8.68 11.96 -0.35
C LEU A 136 9.08 12.70 0.92
N SER A 137 10.14 12.23 1.58
CA SER A 137 10.76 12.98 2.67
C SER A 137 11.48 14.25 2.15
N PRO A 138 11.76 15.25 3.00
CA PRO A 138 12.51 16.45 2.59
C PRO A 138 13.86 16.13 1.94
N GLN A 139 14.57 15.12 2.43
CA GLN A 139 15.83 14.64 1.84
C GLN A 139 15.64 14.07 0.42
N GLN A 140 14.55 13.35 0.20
CA GLN A 140 14.21 12.79 -1.12
C GLN A 140 13.76 13.88 -2.09
N LYS A 141 13.01 14.90 -1.64
CA LYS A 141 12.68 16.09 -2.43
C LYS A 141 13.93 16.86 -2.85
N SER A 142 14.89 17.02 -1.92
CA SER A 142 16.20 17.63 -2.21
C SER A 142 17.01 16.82 -3.22
N HIS A 143 17.03 15.49 -3.08
CA HIS A 143 17.72 14.60 -4.03
C HIS A 143 17.11 14.70 -5.43
N LEU A 144 15.78 14.71 -5.54
CA LEU A 144 15.07 14.90 -6.81
C LEU A 144 15.43 16.24 -7.46
N ALA A 145 15.43 17.34 -6.69
CA ALA A 145 15.80 18.66 -7.18
C ALA A 145 17.27 18.71 -7.66
N LEU A 146 18.20 18.18 -6.85
CA LEU A 146 19.62 18.14 -7.20
C LEU A 146 19.88 17.30 -8.46
N LYS A 147 19.25 16.14 -8.58
CA LYS A 147 19.35 15.29 -9.78
C LYS A 147 18.89 16.02 -11.03
N THR A 148 17.83 16.83 -10.92
CA THR A 148 17.30 17.63 -12.02
C THR A 148 18.23 18.79 -12.38
N LEU A 149 18.78 19.48 -11.39
CA LEU A 149 19.73 20.58 -11.61
C LEU A 149 21.00 20.11 -12.31
N LEU A 150 21.51 18.95 -11.94
CA LEU A 150 22.73 18.35 -12.54
C LEU A 150 22.46 17.58 -13.84
N ASP A 151 21.22 17.51 -14.31
CA ASP A 151 20.91 16.83 -15.55
C ASP A 151 21.41 17.63 -16.76
N PRO A 152 22.10 17.00 -17.74
CA PRO A 152 22.58 17.69 -18.94
C PRO A 152 21.51 18.47 -19.69
N THR A 153 20.26 18.01 -19.65
CA THR A 153 19.15 18.70 -20.32
C THR A 153 18.79 20.04 -19.65
N THR A 154 19.03 20.20 -18.34
CA THR A 154 18.85 21.49 -17.64
C THR A 154 19.88 22.52 -18.12
N PHE A 155 21.12 22.10 -18.31
CA PHE A 155 22.15 22.96 -18.91
C PHE A 155 21.82 23.31 -20.37
N ALA A 156 21.39 22.32 -21.15
CA ALA A 156 20.97 22.55 -22.52
C ALA A 156 19.80 23.55 -22.61
N ALA A 157 18.79 23.43 -21.73
CA ALA A 157 17.66 24.36 -21.67
C ALA A 157 18.09 25.79 -21.32
N ALA A 158 19.02 25.93 -20.38
CA ALA A 158 19.61 27.24 -20.04
C ALA A 158 20.37 27.83 -21.24
N GLY A 159 21.14 27.00 -21.97
CA GLY A 159 21.86 27.40 -23.17
C GLY A 159 20.93 27.84 -24.31
N ILE A 160 19.86 27.08 -24.55
CA ILE A 160 18.82 27.44 -25.55
C ILE A 160 18.15 28.75 -25.17
N THR A 161 17.79 28.90 -23.87
CA THR A 161 17.20 30.16 -23.38
C THR A 161 18.13 31.35 -23.59
N ALA A 162 19.42 31.22 -23.26
CA ALA A 162 20.43 32.22 -23.46
C ALA A 162 20.59 32.59 -24.97
N GLY A 163 20.60 31.56 -25.85
CA GLY A 163 20.68 31.76 -27.31
C GLY A 163 19.48 32.50 -27.85
N ILE A 164 18.27 32.17 -27.43
CA ILE A 164 17.04 32.87 -27.84
C ILE A 164 17.08 34.34 -27.35
N GLN A 165 17.42 34.56 -26.08
CA GLN A 165 17.53 35.87 -25.47
C GLN A 165 18.59 36.73 -26.23
N GLN A 166 19.70 36.11 -26.62
CA GLN A 166 20.75 36.77 -27.37
C GLN A 166 20.28 37.16 -28.77
N LYS A 167 19.65 36.25 -29.51
CA LYS A 167 19.10 36.49 -30.83
C LYS A 167 18.04 37.60 -30.81
N MET A 168 17.21 37.64 -29.78
CA MET A 168 16.17 38.65 -29.59
C MET A 168 16.69 39.95 -28.98
N ASN A 169 17.99 40.05 -28.72
CA ASN A 169 18.64 41.15 -27.99
C ASN A 169 17.95 41.49 -26.66
N SER A 170 17.36 40.47 -26.01
CA SER A 170 16.80 40.67 -24.69
C SER A 170 17.91 41.00 -23.71
N TYR A 171 17.64 41.89 -22.76
CA TYR A 171 18.66 42.35 -21.80
C TYR A 171 19.90 42.92 -22.52
N TRP A 172 19.66 43.85 -23.41
CA TRP A 172 20.67 44.50 -24.28
C TRP A 172 21.89 45.04 -23.50
N GLN A 173 21.70 45.39 -22.23
CA GLN A 173 22.76 45.84 -21.32
C GLN A 173 23.89 44.84 -21.14
N TRP A 174 23.63 43.55 -21.37
CA TRP A 174 24.65 42.49 -21.31
C TRP A 174 25.50 42.39 -22.59
N GLY A 175 25.14 43.16 -23.64
CA GLY A 175 25.83 43.11 -24.90
C GLY A 175 25.56 41.81 -25.69
N GLN A 176 26.35 41.67 -26.77
CA GLN A 176 26.33 40.51 -27.66
C GLN A 176 27.67 39.72 -27.52
N GLY A 177 27.83 38.67 -28.31
CA GLY A 177 29.03 37.82 -28.28
C GLY A 177 29.06 36.85 -27.14
N SER A 178 30.23 36.28 -26.88
CA SER A 178 30.41 35.21 -25.85
C SER A 178 30.15 35.69 -24.44
N GLU A 179 30.52 36.92 -24.11
CA GLU A 179 30.29 37.50 -22.78
C GLU A 179 28.79 37.70 -22.52
N GLY A 180 28.07 38.31 -23.51
CA GLY A 180 26.64 38.48 -23.40
C GLY A 180 25.88 37.15 -23.34
N PHE A 181 26.36 36.14 -24.05
CA PHE A 181 25.80 34.77 -23.95
C PHE A 181 26.05 34.18 -22.56
N ALA A 182 27.27 34.26 -22.03
CA ALA A 182 27.61 33.72 -20.73
C ALA A 182 26.78 34.32 -19.58
N LYS A 183 26.54 35.64 -19.61
CA LYS A 183 25.67 36.35 -18.64
C LYS A 183 24.22 35.84 -18.71
N ARG A 184 23.66 35.68 -19.94
CA ARG A 184 22.31 35.13 -20.12
C ARG A 184 22.21 33.66 -19.71
N PHE A 185 23.22 32.86 -20.02
CA PHE A 185 23.30 31.47 -19.61
C PHE A 185 23.33 31.35 -18.09
N GLY A 186 24.25 32.09 -17.44
CA GLY A 186 24.38 32.09 -15.95
C GLY A 186 23.08 32.55 -15.29
N ALA A 187 22.42 33.59 -15.81
CA ALA A 187 21.14 34.06 -15.30
C ALA A 187 20.00 33.02 -15.50
N ALA A 188 19.92 32.39 -16.65
CA ALA A 188 18.89 31.37 -16.94
C ALA A 188 19.10 30.13 -16.06
N TYR A 189 20.33 29.65 -15.94
CA TYR A 189 20.66 28.52 -15.05
C TYR A 189 20.46 28.88 -13.56
N GLY A 190 20.91 30.07 -13.14
CA GLY A 190 20.69 30.58 -11.78
C GLY A 190 19.20 30.66 -11.42
N THR A 191 18.36 31.08 -12.36
CA THR A 191 16.89 31.06 -12.19
C THR A 191 16.35 29.65 -11.99
N ALA A 192 16.83 28.67 -12.76
CA ALA A 192 16.43 27.28 -12.58
C ALA A 192 16.86 26.73 -11.19
N VAL A 193 18.10 27.03 -10.79
CA VAL A 193 18.63 26.62 -9.48
C VAL A 193 17.78 27.19 -8.33
N GLN A 194 17.59 28.51 -8.30
CA GLN A 194 16.82 29.14 -7.24
C GLN A 194 15.36 28.69 -7.22
N SER A 195 14.73 28.54 -8.39
CA SER A 195 13.34 28.10 -8.48
C SER A 195 13.16 26.69 -7.90
N LEU A 196 14.03 25.74 -8.25
CA LEU A 196 13.97 24.38 -7.70
C LEU A 196 14.30 24.33 -6.22
N LEU A 197 15.28 25.10 -5.75
CA LEU A 197 15.61 25.17 -4.32
C LEU A 197 14.46 25.76 -3.50
N ILE A 198 13.86 26.85 -3.97
CA ILE A 198 12.76 27.50 -3.24
C ILE A 198 11.50 26.64 -3.27
N THR A 199 11.13 26.10 -4.43
CA THR A 199 9.90 25.34 -4.59
C THR A 199 10.04 23.93 -4.00
N SER A 200 10.94 23.12 -4.58
CA SER A 200 10.97 21.68 -4.29
C SER A 200 11.74 21.32 -3.02
N VAL A 201 12.72 22.13 -2.61
CA VAL A 201 13.48 21.86 -1.39
C VAL A 201 12.86 22.55 -0.18
N LEU A 202 12.63 23.85 -0.25
CA LEU A 202 12.12 24.61 0.89
C LEU A 202 10.60 24.52 1.00
N ALA A 203 9.85 25.05 0.03
CA ALA A 203 8.42 25.22 0.14
C ALA A 203 7.66 23.86 0.18
N ASP A 204 8.03 22.90 -0.66
CA ASP A 204 7.42 21.56 -0.63
C ASP A 204 7.72 20.81 0.67
N SER A 205 8.89 21.04 1.27
CA SER A 205 9.24 20.40 2.55
C SER A 205 8.50 21.04 3.72
N VAL A 206 8.46 22.37 3.80
CA VAL A 206 7.81 23.12 4.90
C VAL A 206 6.28 22.98 4.83
N LEU A 207 5.70 23.04 3.63
CA LEU A 207 4.25 22.95 3.44
C LEU A 207 3.75 21.51 3.29
N HIS A 208 4.66 20.53 3.40
CA HIS A 208 4.33 19.11 3.23
C HIS A 208 3.57 18.83 1.93
N GLN A 209 4.04 19.39 0.80
CA GLN A 209 3.50 19.17 -0.54
C GLN A 209 4.44 18.29 -1.36
N ASP A 210 3.86 17.38 -2.17
CA ASP A 210 4.63 16.50 -3.05
C ASP A 210 4.85 17.20 -4.40
N PRO A 211 6.09 17.34 -4.88
CA PRO A 211 6.40 18.03 -6.13
C PRO A 211 6.00 17.27 -7.39
N ARG A 212 5.59 15.99 -7.25
CA ARG A 212 5.34 15.12 -8.41
C ARG A 212 3.93 15.27 -8.97
N TYR A 213 3.80 15.09 -10.28
CA TYR A 213 2.54 14.83 -10.94
C TYR A 213 2.13 13.36 -10.75
N PHE A 214 0.91 13.12 -10.33
CA PHE A 214 0.34 11.79 -10.11
C PHE A 214 -0.46 11.39 -11.36
N TYR A 215 0.10 10.48 -12.16
CA TYR A 215 -0.56 10.00 -13.37
C TYR A 215 -1.85 9.25 -13.02
N SER A 216 -2.98 9.64 -13.63
CA SER A 216 -4.26 8.97 -13.37
C SER A 216 -4.39 7.67 -14.16
N GLY A 217 -4.23 7.73 -15.46
CA GLY A 217 -4.31 6.55 -16.33
C GLY A 217 -5.68 5.86 -16.42
N HIS A 218 -6.64 6.22 -15.58
CA HIS A 218 -7.93 5.56 -15.45
C HIS A 218 -9.11 6.47 -15.84
N GLY A 219 -10.21 5.86 -16.30
CA GLY A 219 -11.41 6.57 -16.69
C GLY A 219 -11.46 6.97 -18.16
N THR A 220 -12.51 7.69 -18.55
CA THR A 220 -12.72 8.18 -19.93
C THR A 220 -11.70 9.27 -20.29
N LYS A 221 -11.49 9.50 -21.58
CA LYS A 221 -10.59 10.58 -22.06
C LYS A 221 -10.96 11.94 -21.46
N ALA A 222 -12.25 12.26 -21.36
CA ALA A 222 -12.73 13.51 -20.79
C ALA A 222 -12.42 13.62 -19.28
N GLN A 223 -12.61 12.54 -18.51
CA GLN A 223 -12.27 12.51 -17.09
C GLN A 223 -10.77 12.70 -16.84
N ARG A 224 -9.92 12.06 -17.66
CA ARG A 224 -8.47 12.19 -17.59
C ARG A 224 -8.00 13.59 -17.99
N ALA A 225 -8.58 14.17 -19.04
CA ALA A 225 -8.29 15.56 -19.43
C ALA A 225 -8.66 16.53 -18.31
N TRP A 226 -9.85 16.37 -17.72
CA TRP A 226 -10.28 17.21 -16.62
C TRP A 226 -9.42 17.03 -15.35
N TYR A 227 -8.98 15.81 -15.08
CA TYR A 227 -8.01 15.53 -14.01
C TYR A 227 -6.70 16.27 -14.24
N ALA A 228 -6.11 16.19 -15.44
CA ALA A 228 -4.89 16.89 -15.82
C ALA A 228 -5.00 18.41 -15.65
N VAL A 229 -6.13 19.00 -16.07
CA VAL A 229 -6.41 20.43 -15.87
C VAL A 229 -6.51 20.78 -14.37
N LYS A 230 -7.30 20.01 -13.60
CA LYS A 230 -7.46 20.26 -12.17
C LYS A 230 -6.14 20.19 -11.42
N THR A 231 -5.27 19.26 -11.75
CA THR A 231 -3.99 19.05 -11.07
C THR A 231 -2.95 20.13 -11.35
N ALA A 232 -3.17 20.99 -12.35
CA ALA A 232 -2.38 22.20 -12.51
C ALA A 232 -2.63 23.23 -11.38
N PHE A 233 -3.82 23.20 -10.78
CA PHE A 233 -4.24 24.16 -9.74
C PHE A 233 -4.24 23.57 -8.33
N ARG A 234 -3.67 22.39 -8.14
CA ARG A 234 -3.57 21.74 -6.82
C ARG A 234 -2.37 20.80 -6.74
N ALA A 235 -1.81 20.72 -5.55
CA ALA A 235 -0.74 19.80 -5.21
C ALA A 235 -1.24 18.76 -4.21
N LYS A 236 -0.65 17.56 -4.23
CA LYS A 236 -0.93 16.53 -3.26
C LYS A 236 -0.07 16.74 -2.02
N GLY A 237 -0.67 16.74 -0.84
CA GLY A 237 0.08 16.81 0.41
C GLY A 237 0.69 15.44 0.76
N ASP A 238 1.72 15.43 1.60
CA ASP A 238 2.36 14.22 2.12
C ASP A 238 1.37 13.30 2.87
N ASN A 239 0.24 13.85 3.31
CA ASN A 239 -0.90 13.10 3.87
C ASN A 239 -1.90 12.56 2.83
N GLY A 240 -1.57 12.63 1.55
CA GLY A 240 -2.40 12.19 0.44
C GLY A 240 -3.55 13.11 0.04
N LYS A 241 -3.83 14.19 0.78
CA LYS A 241 -4.94 15.12 0.50
C LYS A 241 -4.54 16.19 -0.51
N TRP A 242 -5.47 16.55 -1.39
CA TRP A 242 -5.27 17.64 -2.35
C TRP A 242 -5.42 19.00 -1.68
N ARG A 243 -4.52 19.93 -2.00
CA ARG A 243 -4.46 21.32 -1.50
C ARG A 243 -4.15 22.27 -2.65
N PRO A 244 -4.37 23.59 -2.51
CA PRO A 244 -3.84 24.56 -3.46
C PRO A 244 -2.31 24.43 -3.58
N PRO A 245 -1.70 24.73 -4.74
CA PRO A 245 -0.27 24.55 -5.00
C PRO A 245 0.57 25.68 -4.37
N TYR A 246 0.51 25.81 -3.04
CA TYR A 246 1.16 26.91 -2.32
C TYR A 246 2.67 26.95 -2.54
N SER A 247 3.33 25.80 -2.55
CA SER A 247 4.76 25.69 -2.80
C SER A 247 5.14 26.20 -4.19
N GLY A 248 4.39 25.81 -5.22
CA GLY A 248 4.58 26.27 -6.60
C GLY A 248 4.38 27.78 -6.72
N LEU A 249 3.34 28.33 -6.09
CA LEU A 249 3.06 29.77 -6.11
C LEU A 249 4.15 30.57 -5.39
N ILE A 250 4.58 30.13 -4.19
CA ILE A 250 5.66 30.77 -3.44
C ILE A 250 6.96 30.71 -4.25
N GLY A 251 7.28 29.54 -4.81
CA GLY A 251 8.47 29.38 -5.62
C GLY A 251 8.48 30.29 -6.85
N LEU A 252 7.35 30.40 -7.54
CA LEU A 252 7.22 31.27 -8.71
C LEU A 252 7.43 32.75 -8.35
N VAL A 253 6.74 33.24 -7.31
CA VAL A 253 6.83 34.65 -6.89
C VAL A 253 8.22 34.97 -6.37
N ALA A 254 8.74 34.15 -5.43
CA ALA A 254 10.06 34.37 -4.83
C ALA A 254 11.17 34.30 -5.90
N SER A 255 11.09 33.33 -6.84
CA SER A 255 12.08 33.25 -7.91
C SER A 255 12.01 34.43 -8.85
N ALA A 256 10.83 34.96 -9.16
CA ALA A 256 10.66 36.15 -9.95
C ALA A 256 11.29 37.38 -9.28
N GLU A 257 11.04 37.58 -7.99
CA GLU A 257 11.60 38.70 -7.20
C GLU A 257 13.13 38.62 -7.12
N ILE A 258 13.69 37.44 -6.80
CA ILE A 258 15.14 37.25 -6.75
C ILE A 258 15.79 37.47 -8.13
N SER A 259 15.13 37.01 -9.20
CA SER A 259 15.65 37.18 -10.55
C SER A 259 15.84 38.63 -10.95
N GLN A 260 15.05 39.56 -10.39
CA GLN A 260 15.21 41.00 -10.66
C GLN A 260 16.55 41.57 -10.17
N THR A 261 17.21 40.89 -9.23
CA THR A 261 18.50 41.36 -8.68
C THR A 261 19.65 41.20 -9.69
N TYR A 262 19.53 40.31 -10.67
CA TYR A 262 20.58 40.03 -11.63
C TYR A 262 20.15 40.18 -13.11
N TYR A 263 18.86 40.25 -13.42
CA TYR A 263 18.42 40.63 -14.78
C TYR A 263 18.36 42.15 -14.90
N PRO A 264 19.09 42.77 -15.82
CA PRO A 264 19.10 44.22 -15.96
C PRO A 264 17.77 44.75 -16.49
N GLY A 265 17.31 45.86 -15.93
CA GLY A 265 16.07 46.54 -16.39
C GLY A 265 14.76 45.81 -16.02
N SER A 266 14.82 44.73 -15.28
CA SER A 266 13.63 44.03 -14.83
C SER A 266 13.06 44.69 -13.57
N ARG A 267 12.03 45.53 -13.73
CA ARG A 267 11.19 45.99 -12.65
C ARG A 267 9.85 45.27 -12.76
N THR A 268 9.48 44.51 -11.74
CA THR A 268 8.22 43.77 -11.71
C THR A 268 7.06 44.73 -11.64
N GLN A 269 6.31 44.83 -12.73
CA GLN A 269 4.96 45.40 -12.68
C GLN A 269 3.97 44.26 -12.39
N TYR A 270 2.95 44.50 -11.59
CA TYR A 270 1.93 43.50 -11.22
C TYR A 270 1.26 42.86 -12.47
N THR A 271 1.19 43.60 -13.59
CA THR A 271 0.75 43.09 -14.90
C THR A 271 1.65 41.97 -15.47
N LEU A 272 2.97 42.06 -15.21
CA LEU A 272 3.92 41.02 -15.61
C LEU A 272 3.78 39.76 -14.76
N LEU A 273 3.53 39.93 -13.46
CA LEU A 273 3.28 38.78 -12.56
C LEU A 273 2.01 38.01 -12.97
N GLY A 274 0.90 38.72 -13.25
CA GLY A 274 -0.35 38.10 -13.72
C GLY A 274 -0.15 37.32 -15.03
N ARG A 275 0.62 37.92 -15.97
CA ARG A 275 0.98 37.24 -17.22
C ARG A 275 1.86 36.02 -16.99
N SER A 276 2.83 36.09 -16.10
CA SER A 276 3.72 34.98 -15.74
C SER A 276 2.94 33.82 -15.11
N LEU A 277 2.01 34.13 -14.20
CA LEU A 277 1.10 33.12 -13.60
C LEU A 277 0.26 32.43 -14.66
N MET A 278 -0.31 33.20 -15.61
CA MET A 278 -1.11 32.63 -16.69
C MET A 278 -0.29 31.66 -17.55
N PHE A 279 0.91 32.04 -17.97
CA PHE A 279 1.79 31.17 -18.74
C PHE A 279 2.26 29.95 -17.94
N HIS A 280 2.52 30.10 -16.65
CA HIS A 280 2.88 29.01 -15.76
C HIS A 280 1.77 27.95 -15.70
N PHE A 281 0.54 28.35 -15.41
CA PHE A 281 -0.58 27.41 -15.36
C PHE A 281 -0.94 26.83 -16.74
N ALA A 282 -0.86 27.61 -17.80
CA ALA A 282 -1.06 27.09 -19.16
C ALA A 282 0.00 26.03 -19.51
N GLY A 283 1.26 26.27 -19.14
CA GLY A 283 2.35 25.29 -19.30
C GLY A 283 2.13 24.02 -18.50
N LEU A 284 1.72 24.13 -17.21
CA LEU A 284 1.39 22.98 -16.38
C LEU A 284 0.22 22.17 -16.97
N ILE A 285 -0.84 22.82 -17.42
CA ILE A 285 -1.98 22.15 -18.06
C ILE A 285 -1.51 21.38 -19.30
N ALA A 286 -0.73 22.02 -20.18
CA ALA A 286 -0.22 21.40 -21.40
C ALA A 286 0.67 20.18 -21.07
N LEU A 287 1.56 20.32 -20.09
CA LEU A 287 2.43 19.23 -19.64
C LEU A 287 1.62 18.08 -19.03
N ASN A 288 0.67 18.36 -18.14
CA ASN A 288 -0.18 17.36 -17.52
C ASN A 288 -1.04 16.60 -18.54
N LEU A 289 -1.60 17.30 -19.52
CA LEU A 289 -2.30 16.67 -20.65
C LEU A 289 -1.34 15.79 -21.47
N GLY A 290 -0.14 16.30 -21.73
CA GLY A 290 0.92 15.52 -22.37
C GLY A 290 1.23 14.23 -21.61
N GLN A 291 1.38 14.29 -20.29
CA GLN A 291 1.62 13.12 -19.42
C GLN A 291 0.47 12.12 -19.49
N GLU A 292 -0.78 12.58 -19.47
CA GLU A 292 -1.95 11.69 -19.50
C GLU A 292 -2.13 10.96 -20.84
N PHE A 293 -1.80 11.57 -21.96
CA PHE A 293 -2.17 11.03 -23.26
C PHE A 293 -1.00 10.56 -24.14
N PHE A 294 0.19 11.15 -23.96
CA PHE A 294 1.30 10.93 -24.88
C PHE A 294 2.59 10.51 -24.19
N LEU A 295 3.04 11.25 -23.17
CA LEU A 295 4.40 11.16 -22.66
C LEU A 295 4.71 9.84 -21.97
N LYS A 296 3.72 9.19 -21.32
CA LYS A 296 3.91 7.86 -20.71
C LYS A 296 4.42 6.84 -21.71
N ARG A 297 3.89 6.83 -22.94
CA ARG A 297 4.29 5.88 -23.99
C ARG A 297 5.71 6.12 -24.49
N LEU A 298 6.18 7.36 -24.38
CA LEU A 298 7.49 7.81 -24.82
C LEU A 298 8.52 7.79 -23.67
N THR A 299 8.09 7.46 -22.43
CA THR A 299 8.94 7.46 -21.24
C THR A 299 9.43 6.05 -20.94
N SER A 300 10.75 5.90 -20.81
CA SER A 300 11.39 4.66 -20.39
C SER A 300 11.20 4.40 -18.89
N HIS A 301 11.35 3.14 -18.46
CA HIS A 301 11.29 2.71 -17.05
C HIS A 301 9.96 3.03 -16.34
N THR A 302 8.87 3.26 -17.09
CA THR A 302 7.54 3.34 -16.50
C THR A 302 7.06 1.95 -16.08
N PRO A 303 6.28 1.82 -14.98
CA PRO A 303 5.61 0.57 -14.66
C PRO A 303 4.76 0.10 -15.87
N LYS A 304 4.95 -1.14 -16.27
CA LYS A 304 4.18 -1.72 -17.38
C LYS A 304 2.74 -1.95 -16.90
N VAL A 305 1.82 -1.10 -17.31
CA VAL A 305 0.38 -1.41 -17.23
C VAL A 305 0.08 -2.28 -18.44
N GLN A 306 -0.16 -3.56 -18.23
CA GLN A 306 -0.66 -4.42 -19.30
C GLN A 306 -2.10 -3.99 -19.62
N PRO A 307 -2.46 -3.83 -20.93
CA PRO A 307 -3.86 -3.70 -21.33
C PRO A 307 -4.57 -4.99 -20.95
N ALA A 308 -5.77 -4.86 -20.39
CA ALA A 308 -6.63 -5.98 -20.07
C ALA A 308 -7.00 -6.75 -21.36
N ALA A 309 -6.31 -7.83 -21.63
CA ALA A 309 -6.88 -8.95 -22.34
C ALA A 309 -7.94 -9.60 -21.42
N ASP A 310 -8.93 -10.33 -22.00
CA ASP A 310 -10.01 -11.01 -21.24
C ASP A 310 -9.50 -12.07 -20.24
N VAL A 311 -8.20 -12.29 -20.16
CA VAL A 311 -7.55 -13.20 -19.22
C VAL A 311 -7.48 -12.50 -17.85
N PRO A 312 -8.01 -13.12 -16.77
CA PRO A 312 -7.90 -12.58 -15.43
C PRO A 312 -6.43 -12.44 -15.04
N VAL A 313 -6.03 -11.25 -14.67
CA VAL A 313 -4.69 -10.95 -14.21
C VAL A 313 -4.74 -10.60 -12.72
N LEU A 314 -3.94 -11.29 -11.91
CA LEU A 314 -3.70 -10.91 -10.52
C LEU A 314 -2.60 -9.84 -10.52
N PRO A 315 -2.94 -8.57 -10.17
CA PRO A 315 -2.00 -7.45 -10.32
C PRO A 315 -0.83 -7.54 -9.35
N GLU A 316 0.33 -7.05 -9.78
CA GLU A 316 1.47 -6.79 -8.90
C GLU A 316 1.06 -5.91 -7.70
N GLY A 317 1.57 -6.25 -6.52
CA GLY A 317 1.26 -5.53 -5.28
C GLY A 317 -0.08 -5.89 -4.65
N THR A 318 -0.84 -6.86 -5.21
CA THR A 318 -2.04 -7.39 -4.56
C THR A 318 -1.67 -8.04 -3.23
N PRO A 319 -2.34 -7.68 -2.11
CA PRO A 319 -2.08 -8.30 -0.82
C PRO A 319 -2.59 -9.74 -0.78
N VAL A 320 -1.76 -10.65 -0.29
CA VAL A 320 -2.01 -12.07 -0.16
C VAL A 320 -1.91 -12.44 1.32
N PRO A 321 -3.03 -12.60 2.04
CA PRO A 321 -3.02 -13.02 3.43
C PRO A 321 -2.73 -14.52 3.53
N LEU A 322 -1.71 -14.88 4.26
CA LEU A 322 -1.21 -16.24 4.43
C LEU A 322 -1.11 -16.59 5.90
N ILE A 323 -1.31 -17.85 6.24
CA ILE A 323 -1.14 -18.41 7.57
C ILE A 323 0.03 -19.40 7.53
N ALA A 324 1.02 -19.23 8.41
CA ALA A 324 2.10 -20.20 8.54
C ALA A 324 1.57 -21.53 9.09
N VAL A 325 1.86 -22.64 8.41
CA VAL A 325 1.39 -23.99 8.78
C VAL A 325 2.33 -24.61 9.82
N ASP A 326 3.64 -24.53 9.58
CA ASP A 326 4.64 -25.01 10.51
C ASP A 326 4.92 -23.90 11.53
N GLY A 327 4.76 -24.19 12.82
CA GLY A 327 4.98 -23.21 13.87
C GLY A 327 6.29 -22.46 13.63
N PHE A 328 6.16 -21.30 13.00
CA PHE A 328 7.27 -20.43 12.65
C PHE A 328 7.71 -19.75 13.94
N SER A 329 8.53 -20.46 14.74
CA SER A 329 9.10 -19.87 15.94
C SER A 329 10.41 -19.18 15.60
N ALA A 330 10.62 -18.02 16.20
CA ALA A 330 11.85 -17.28 16.10
C ALA A 330 13.08 -18.11 16.50
N GLN A 331 12.93 -19.00 17.47
CA GLN A 331 13.99 -19.88 17.96
C GLN A 331 14.35 -21.01 16.99
N GLY A 332 13.45 -21.36 16.05
CA GLY A 332 13.68 -22.41 15.04
C GLY A 332 13.96 -21.88 13.63
N ALA A 333 13.97 -20.56 13.42
CA ALA A 333 14.26 -19.98 12.13
C ALA A 333 15.78 -20.03 11.85
N THR A 334 16.21 -20.90 10.95
CA THR A 334 17.59 -20.97 10.47
C THR A 334 17.60 -20.59 8.99
N ALA A 335 18.67 -19.92 8.55
CA ALA A 335 18.85 -19.60 7.12
C ALA A 335 18.82 -20.87 6.27
N GLY A 336 18.12 -20.82 5.14
CA GLY A 336 17.91 -21.95 4.25
C GLY A 336 16.68 -22.82 4.58
N ARG A 337 16.03 -22.65 5.74
CA ARG A 337 14.80 -23.39 6.08
C ARG A 337 13.65 -23.00 5.14
N ILE A 338 12.93 -24.00 4.66
CA ILE A 338 11.67 -23.79 3.94
C ILE A 338 10.54 -23.55 4.93
N VAL A 339 9.73 -22.54 4.67
CA VAL A 339 8.52 -22.20 5.44
C VAL A 339 7.32 -22.37 4.53
N THR A 340 6.32 -23.08 5.04
CA THR A 340 5.06 -23.34 4.33
C THR A 340 3.95 -22.49 4.91
N PHE A 341 3.16 -21.91 4.03
CA PHE A 341 1.98 -21.10 4.36
C PHE A 341 0.76 -21.65 3.64
N VAL A 342 -0.42 -21.30 4.12
CA VAL A 342 -1.69 -21.52 3.43
C VAL A 342 -2.41 -20.19 3.24
N LEU A 343 -3.12 -20.06 2.12
CA LEU A 343 -3.91 -18.87 1.83
C LEU A 343 -5.08 -18.75 2.82
N ALA A 344 -5.18 -17.60 3.50
CA ALA A 344 -6.15 -17.39 4.57
C ALA A 344 -7.56 -17.09 4.05
N GLN A 345 -7.66 -16.50 2.85
CA GLN A 345 -8.94 -16.13 2.21
C GLN A 345 -8.81 -16.15 0.69
N ASP A 346 -9.93 -16.36 0.00
CA ASP A 346 -9.97 -16.39 -1.46
C ASP A 346 -9.44 -15.09 -2.08
N LEU A 347 -8.58 -15.19 -3.09
CA LEU A 347 -8.16 -14.07 -3.91
C LEU A 347 -9.10 -13.93 -5.11
N THR A 348 -9.83 -12.83 -5.15
CA THR A 348 -10.81 -12.55 -6.21
C THR A 348 -10.41 -11.34 -7.03
N VAL A 349 -10.51 -11.45 -8.35
CA VAL A 349 -10.34 -10.34 -9.28
C VAL A 349 -11.57 -10.25 -10.18
N ARG A 350 -12.21 -9.10 -10.19
CA ARG A 350 -13.44 -8.84 -10.96
C ARG A 350 -14.55 -9.88 -10.71
N GLY A 351 -14.67 -10.39 -9.46
CA GLY A 351 -15.67 -11.39 -9.08
C GLY A 351 -15.32 -12.84 -9.43
N LYS A 352 -14.17 -13.10 -10.06
CA LYS A 352 -13.66 -14.46 -10.32
C LYS A 352 -12.65 -14.82 -9.25
N VAL A 353 -12.80 -15.99 -8.61
CA VAL A 353 -11.84 -16.54 -7.66
C VAL A 353 -10.64 -17.06 -8.45
N LEU A 354 -9.44 -16.51 -8.17
CA LEU A 354 -8.19 -16.91 -8.83
C LEU A 354 -7.35 -17.85 -7.95
N ALA A 355 -7.42 -17.70 -6.64
CA ALA A 355 -6.80 -18.61 -5.68
C ALA A 355 -7.76 -18.83 -4.52
N LYS A 356 -7.80 -20.05 -3.99
CA LYS A 356 -8.75 -20.46 -2.95
C LYS A 356 -8.11 -20.53 -1.59
N THR A 357 -8.87 -20.27 -0.56
CA THR A 357 -8.49 -20.52 0.82
C THR A 357 -7.94 -21.93 0.97
N GLY A 358 -6.76 -22.05 1.60
CA GLY A 358 -6.05 -23.32 1.74
C GLY A 358 -5.00 -23.60 0.66
N ASP A 359 -4.94 -22.82 -0.43
CA ASP A 359 -3.84 -22.93 -1.40
C ASP A 359 -2.49 -22.71 -0.71
N VAL A 360 -1.50 -23.51 -1.09
CA VAL A 360 -0.21 -23.58 -0.40
C VAL A 360 0.77 -22.55 -0.97
N ALA A 361 1.42 -21.82 -0.10
CA ALA A 361 2.57 -20.99 -0.46
C ALA A 361 3.83 -21.48 0.25
N SER A 362 4.96 -21.36 -0.41
CA SER A 362 6.27 -21.71 0.13
C SER A 362 7.24 -20.55 0.04
N GLY A 363 8.19 -20.51 0.98
CA GLY A 363 9.28 -19.54 0.97
C GLY A 363 10.49 -20.11 1.68
N GLN A 364 11.63 -19.45 1.54
CA GLN A 364 12.89 -19.85 2.18
C GLN A 364 13.35 -18.73 3.11
N VAL A 365 13.82 -19.07 4.30
CA VAL A 365 14.46 -18.13 5.22
C VAL A 365 15.82 -17.69 4.62
N ALA A 366 15.93 -16.42 4.25
CA ALA A 366 17.16 -15.85 3.72
C ALA A 366 18.12 -15.42 4.83
N GLN A 367 17.57 -14.71 5.84
CA GLN A 367 18.35 -14.15 6.93
C GLN A 367 17.53 -14.06 8.20
N VAL A 368 18.18 -14.32 9.32
CA VAL A 368 17.63 -14.12 10.66
C VAL A 368 18.50 -13.12 11.39
N SER A 369 17.91 -12.03 11.89
CA SER A 369 18.60 -11.05 12.73
C SER A 369 18.04 -11.14 14.14
N ALA A 370 18.90 -11.51 15.10
CA ALA A 370 18.53 -11.57 16.51
C ALA A 370 18.19 -10.17 17.06
N ALA A 371 17.33 -10.10 18.08
CA ALA A 371 17.09 -8.90 18.85
C ALA A 371 18.41 -8.41 19.49
N LYS A 372 18.74 -7.13 19.34
CA LYS A 372 19.99 -6.55 19.88
C LYS A 372 19.84 -6.10 21.33
N ALA A 373 18.60 -5.97 21.83
CA ALA A 373 18.29 -5.55 23.19
C ALA A 373 17.01 -6.23 23.71
N PRO A 374 16.82 -6.37 25.05
CA PRO A 374 15.58 -6.86 25.64
C PRO A 374 14.38 -5.99 25.19
N GLY A 375 13.35 -6.61 24.61
CA GLY A 375 12.17 -5.94 24.07
C GLY A 375 12.26 -5.49 22.61
N GLU A 376 13.40 -5.71 21.95
CA GLU A 376 13.55 -5.48 20.51
C GLU A 376 13.05 -6.71 19.72
N ALA A 377 12.41 -6.44 18.58
CA ALA A 377 11.88 -7.52 17.73
C ALA A 377 13.00 -8.24 16.97
N MET A 378 12.94 -9.57 16.96
CA MET A 378 13.73 -10.37 16.04
C MET A 378 13.17 -10.21 14.62
N SER A 379 14.03 -10.19 13.62
CA SER A 379 13.58 -10.06 12.23
C SER A 379 14.03 -11.25 11.38
N VAL A 380 13.11 -11.72 10.51
CA VAL A 380 13.34 -12.81 9.57
C VAL A 380 13.05 -12.34 8.14
N ALA A 381 14.04 -12.41 7.28
CA ALA A 381 13.86 -12.14 5.85
C ALA A 381 13.52 -13.45 5.13
N LEU A 382 12.51 -13.42 4.26
CA LEU A 382 12.13 -14.53 3.39
C LEU A 382 12.47 -14.21 1.94
N GLU A 383 12.87 -15.25 1.20
CA GLU A 383 13.09 -15.21 -0.24
C GLU A 383 12.38 -16.37 -0.94
N ARG A 384 12.36 -16.35 -2.28
CA ARG A 384 11.74 -17.38 -3.13
C ARG A 384 10.30 -17.70 -2.76
N LEU A 385 9.56 -16.66 -2.38
CA LEU A 385 8.18 -16.78 -1.97
C LEU A 385 7.28 -17.04 -3.19
N THR A 386 6.50 -18.12 -3.15
CA THR A 386 5.60 -18.52 -4.24
C THR A 386 4.31 -19.09 -3.68
N LEU A 387 3.16 -18.63 -4.15
CA LEU A 387 1.85 -19.24 -3.91
C LEU A 387 1.53 -20.17 -5.09
N HIS A 388 1.20 -21.40 -4.77
CA HIS A 388 0.80 -22.43 -5.74
C HIS A 388 -0.74 -22.53 -5.74
N THR A 389 -1.35 -22.20 -6.87
CA THR A 389 -2.81 -22.27 -7.02
C THR A 389 -3.15 -22.93 -8.36
N GLY A 390 -3.81 -24.11 -8.32
CA GLY A 390 -4.01 -24.95 -9.51
C GLY A 390 -2.69 -25.20 -10.24
N ASN A 391 -2.62 -24.81 -11.53
CA ASN A 391 -1.40 -24.93 -12.34
C ASN A 391 -0.58 -23.62 -12.42
N VAL A 392 -0.93 -22.60 -11.63
CA VAL A 392 -0.29 -21.29 -11.67
C VAL A 392 0.58 -21.07 -10.44
N ASN A 393 1.81 -20.65 -10.66
CA ASN A 393 2.72 -20.22 -9.62
C ASN A 393 2.71 -18.69 -9.54
N VAL A 394 2.28 -18.15 -8.41
CA VAL A 394 2.23 -16.71 -8.14
C VAL A 394 3.45 -16.34 -7.34
N PRO A 395 4.43 -15.63 -7.91
CA PRO A 395 5.58 -15.16 -7.17
C PRO A 395 5.16 -14.07 -6.18
N LEU A 396 5.63 -14.20 -4.94
CA LEU A 396 5.31 -13.27 -3.86
C LEU A 396 6.55 -12.52 -3.37
N ARG A 397 6.32 -11.42 -2.69
CA ARG A 397 7.36 -10.63 -2.02
C ARG A 397 6.89 -10.14 -0.66
N SER A 398 7.81 -9.87 0.24
CA SER A 398 7.52 -9.42 1.60
C SER A 398 7.09 -7.95 1.70
N SER A 399 7.27 -7.17 0.63
CA SER A 399 6.92 -5.75 0.59
C SER A 399 5.96 -5.45 -0.56
N GLN A 400 5.05 -4.49 -0.35
CA GLN A 400 4.16 -3.98 -1.41
C GLN A 400 4.95 -3.31 -2.55
N VAL A 401 6.19 -2.90 -2.30
CA VAL A 401 7.02 -2.17 -3.25
C VAL A 401 8.14 -3.05 -3.80
N ARG A 402 8.33 -2.98 -5.11
CA ARG A 402 9.36 -3.71 -5.82
C ARG A 402 10.77 -3.28 -5.38
N GLY A 403 11.62 -4.26 -5.08
CA GLY A 403 13.04 -4.03 -4.72
C GLY A 403 13.29 -3.66 -3.26
N VAL A 404 12.25 -3.67 -2.42
CA VAL A 404 12.39 -3.56 -0.97
C VAL A 404 12.20 -4.94 -0.37
N VAL A 405 13.22 -5.44 0.33
CA VAL A 405 13.09 -6.63 1.19
C VAL A 405 12.68 -6.13 2.57
N ASN A 406 11.51 -6.53 3.02
CA ASN A 406 11.03 -6.19 4.35
C ASN A 406 11.14 -7.41 5.24
N PRO A 407 12.10 -7.45 6.20
CA PRO A 407 12.16 -8.55 7.15
C PRO A 407 10.94 -8.53 8.06
N MET A 408 10.34 -9.70 8.29
CA MET A 408 9.26 -9.86 9.26
C MET A 408 9.82 -9.63 10.67
N GLN A 409 9.20 -8.71 11.42
CA GLN A 409 9.62 -8.38 12.78
C GLN A 409 8.70 -9.08 13.79
N TYR A 410 9.30 -9.78 14.75
CA TYR A 410 8.60 -10.50 15.80
C TYR A 410 8.92 -9.87 17.15
N LYS A 411 7.93 -9.29 17.83
CA LYS A 411 8.10 -8.81 19.21
C LYS A 411 7.98 -9.94 20.23
N GLU A 412 7.04 -10.82 20.02
CA GLU A 412 6.85 -12.07 20.79
C GLU A 412 6.01 -13.00 19.90
N LEU A 413 6.45 -14.23 19.69
CA LEU A 413 5.63 -15.25 19.07
C LEU A 413 4.89 -15.98 20.18
N PRO A 414 3.57 -16.18 20.07
CA PRO A 414 2.88 -17.08 20.98
C PRO A 414 3.51 -18.47 20.85
N GLU A 415 3.75 -19.13 21.97
CA GLU A 415 4.33 -20.50 22.02
C GLU A 415 3.47 -21.52 21.26
N SER A 416 2.20 -21.21 21.02
CA SER A 416 1.28 -21.99 20.21
C SER A 416 0.30 -21.04 19.50
N GLY A 417 0.47 -20.82 18.20
CA GLY A 417 -0.47 -20.02 17.41
C GLY A 417 -0.08 -19.99 15.94
N LYS A 418 -1.09 -19.92 15.07
CA LYS A 418 -0.87 -19.70 13.64
C LYS A 418 -0.55 -18.21 13.41
N VAL A 419 0.54 -17.93 12.73
CA VAL A 419 0.94 -16.58 12.39
C VAL A 419 0.36 -16.22 11.02
N GLU A 420 -0.47 -15.19 10.96
CA GLU A 420 -0.96 -14.61 9.70
C GLU A 420 0.04 -13.58 9.21
N VAL A 421 0.45 -13.72 7.95
CA VAL A 421 1.41 -12.83 7.27
C VAL A 421 0.77 -12.33 5.99
N THR A 422 0.82 -11.04 5.73
CA THR A 422 0.42 -10.49 4.43
C THR A 422 1.66 -10.32 3.54
N LEU A 423 1.73 -11.10 2.47
CA LEU A 423 2.69 -10.94 1.39
C LEU A 423 2.03 -10.22 0.20
N PHE A 424 2.80 -9.91 -0.82
CA PHE A 424 2.32 -9.16 -1.97
C PHE A 424 2.74 -9.86 -3.26
N VAL A 425 1.88 -9.85 -4.25
CA VAL A 425 2.19 -10.38 -5.58
C VAL A 425 3.40 -9.63 -6.15
N ALA A 426 4.43 -10.36 -6.58
CA ALA A 426 5.71 -9.77 -7.00
C ALA A 426 5.68 -9.18 -8.41
N GLU A 427 4.82 -9.73 -9.30
CA GLU A 427 4.62 -9.28 -10.68
C GLU A 427 3.20 -9.66 -11.14
N ASP A 428 2.72 -9.03 -12.22
CA ASP A 428 1.40 -9.36 -12.79
C ASP A 428 1.36 -10.82 -13.25
N VAL A 429 0.41 -11.61 -12.71
CA VAL A 429 0.23 -13.03 -13.03
C VAL A 429 -1.06 -13.25 -13.81
N GLN A 430 -0.95 -13.83 -15.00
CA GLN A 430 -2.10 -14.20 -15.83
C GLN A 430 -2.61 -15.59 -15.45
N PHE A 431 -3.94 -15.72 -15.34
CA PHE A 431 -4.59 -16.99 -15.09
C PHE A 431 -5.26 -17.47 -16.40
N PRO A 432 -4.88 -18.63 -16.95
CA PRO A 432 -5.49 -19.14 -18.17
C PRO A 432 -6.99 -19.37 -17.95
N GLU A 433 -7.80 -19.11 -18.99
CA GLU A 433 -9.23 -19.42 -18.96
C GLU A 433 -9.43 -20.93 -18.89
N GLY A 434 -10.13 -21.40 -17.86
CA GLY A 434 -10.53 -22.82 -17.74
C GLY A 434 -10.13 -23.53 -16.46
N GLN A 435 -9.89 -22.81 -15.36
CA GLN A 435 -9.76 -23.43 -14.02
C GLN A 435 -10.89 -23.03 -13.09
#